data_1b603827bae58396f302de921dcba4d2
#
_entry.id   1b603827bae58396f302de921dcba4d2
#
_cell.length_a   1.000
_cell.length_b   1.000
_cell.length_c   1.000
_cell.angle_alpha   90.00
_cell.angle_beta   90.00
_cell.angle_gamma   90.00
#
_symmetry.space_group_name_H-M   'P 1'
#
loop_
_entity.id
_entity.type
_entity.pdbx_description
1 polymer ?
#
loop_
_entity_poly.entity_id
_entity_poly.type
_entity_poly.pdbx_seq_one_letter_code
_entity_poly.pdbx_strand_id
1 'polypeptide(L)'
;MPRRVIDFHAHLGDIFDQRRNVTFLRGIKPGNIWPNPYEGKYKNIFVEHEKNHFTGPLIKNVEDLPVLIEYSQQMCWANTLENVGKNLDEGGVDYICMFPVMPCNSFDEMYAASLIEPRIIPFASADFRLPTDEMVADLVRQINTGAKGLKLHPVLQMTSLLDPKVEAATKVFGEAGLPIISHCGGNNYYIERDLERNTPEFGDVKYMIEYAKKFPEYNIIGAHGGGLMGGEMEILAEGTKGLPNFYVDTTFRSASDIKKLIELFGEDRVLYGTDAPWATEKGSIAEVVEACGGNAELEDKILYANAARLLHMA
;
A
#
# COMPACT_ATOMS: atom_id res chain seq x y z
N MET A 1 -27.03 0.81 -10.58
CA MET A 1 -25.97 1.54 -11.29
C MET A 1 -24.81 0.57 -11.47
N PRO A 2 -23.92 0.72 -12.45
CA PRO A 2 -22.70 -0.07 -12.48
C PRO A 2 -21.89 0.19 -11.19
N ARG A 3 -21.18 -0.84 -10.72
CA ARG A 3 -20.26 -0.72 -9.58
C ARG A 3 -19.17 0.28 -9.92
N ARG A 4 -18.83 1.14 -8.98
CA ARG A 4 -17.70 2.07 -9.07
C ARG A 4 -16.60 1.57 -8.13
N VAL A 5 -15.34 1.67 -8.54
CA VAL A 5 -14.21 1.14 -7.77
C VAL A 5 -13.02 2.09 -7.84
N ILE A 6 -12.49 2.44 -6.67
CA ILE A 6 -11.18 3.08 -6.50
C ILE A 6 -10.32 2.15 -5.67
N ASP A 7 -9.27 1.58 -6.26
CA ASP A 7 -8.23 0.92 -5.47
C ASP A 7 -7.35 2.00 -4.82
N PHE A 8 -7.38 2.06 -3.48
CA PHE A 8 -6.63 3.07 -2.73
C PHE A 8 -5.21 2.63 -2.38
N HIS A 9 -4.78 1.41 -2.76
CA HIS A 9 -3.46 0.92 -2.39
C HIS A 9 -2.86 -0.01 -3.45
N ALA A 10 -1.96 0.53 -4.26
CA ALA A 10 -1.19 -0.27 -5.22
C ALA A 10 0.19 0.33 -5.50
N HIS A 11 1.04 -0.48 -6.11
CA HIS A 11 2.40 -0.13 -6.51
C HIS A 11 2.62 -0.37 -8.01
N LEU A 12 3.60 0.32 -8.59
CA LEU A 12 4.01 0.17 -9.98
C LEU A 12 5.54 0.14 -10.06
N GLY A 13 6.10 -0.81 -10.81
CA GLY A 13 7.54 -1.02 -10.89
C GLY A 13 8.10 -1.75 -9.66
N ASP A 14 9.39 -1.57 -9.39
CA ASP A 14 10.08 -2.21 -8.27
C ASP A 14 10.25 -1.24 -7.09
N ILE A 15 9.65 -1.56 -5.95
CA ILE A 15 9.76 -0.77 -4.73
C ILE A 15 10.87 -1.25 -3.78
N PHE A 16 11.60 -2.31 -4.12
CA PHE A 16 12.62 -2.90 -3.23
C PHE A 16 14.04 -2.55 -3.62
N ASP A 17 14.35 -2.42 -4.92
CA ASP A 17 15.73 -2.27 -5.37
C ASP A 17 15.90 -1.30 -6.54
N GLN A 18 16.40 -0.09 -6.24
CA GLN A 18 16.71 0.95 -7.23
C GLN A 18 17.83 0.57 -8.23
N ARG A 19 18.57 -0.50 -7.96
CA ARG A 19 19.68 -0.96 -8.84
C ARG A 19 19.19 -1.81 -10.00
N ARG A 20 17.90 -2.17 -10.04
CA ARG A 20 17.31 -2.97 -11.10
C ARG A 20 16.75 -2.07 -12.19
N ASN A 21 16.86 -2.54 -13.45
CA ASN A 21 16.26 -1.85 -14.59
C ASN A 21 14.78 -2.23 -14.79
N VAL A 22 14.03 -2.30 -13.72
CA VAL A 22 12.58 -2.45 -13.76
C VAL A 22 11.96 -1.06 -13.77
N THR A 23 11.24 -0.77 -14.83
CA THR A 23 10.48 0.46 -14.95
C THR A 23 9.01 0.11 -15.17
N PHE A 24 8.12 1.07 -15.03
CA PHE A 24 6.71 0.85 -15.33
C PHE A 24 6.41 0.49 -16.81
N LEU A 25 7.38 0.64 -17.72
CA LEU A 25 7.26 0.23 -19.13
C LEU A 25 7.94 -1.09 -19.43
N ARG A 26 8.89 -1.54 -18.58
CA ARG A 26 9.71 -2.70 -18.88
C ARG A 26 9.96 -3.53 -17.64
N GLY A 27 9.38 -4.72 -17.62
CA GLY A 27 9.69 -5.76 -16.64
C GLY A 27 10.98 -6.51 -16.98
N ILE A 28 11.42 -7.34 -16.05
CA ILE A 28 12.54 -8.27 -16.20
C ILE A 28 12.10 -9.69 -15.88
N LYS A 29 12.84 -10.67 -16.39
CA LYS A 29 12.63 -12.08 -16.05
C LYS A 29 13.40 -12.44 -14.79
N PRO A 30 12.83 -13.27 -13.89
CA PRO A 30 13.58 -13.89 -12.81
C PRO A 30 14.87 -14.55 -13.32
N GLY A 31 15.94 -14.49 -12.54
CA GLY A 31 17.24 -15.04 -12.91
C GLY A 31 18.13 -14.16 -13.78
N ASN A 32 17.61 -13.10 -14.40
CA ASN A 32 18.45 -12.17 -15.19
C ASN A 32 19.33 -11.26 -14.32
N ILE A 33 18.96 -11.03 -13.07
CA ILE A 33 19.72 -10.19 -12.12
C ILE A 33 20.51 -11.05 -11.16
N TRP A 34 19.86 -12.07 -10.60
CA TRP A 34 20.49 -13.14 -9.83
C TRP A 34 19.67 -14.42 -9.97
N PRO A 35 20.26 -15.59 -9.78
CA PRO A 35 19.50 -16.84 -9.72
C PRO A 35 18.49 -16.77 -8.58
N ASN A 36 17.25 -17.15 -8.89
CA ASN A 36 16.23 -17.33 -7.85
C ASN A 36 16.36 -18.75 -7.26
N PRO A 37 16.79 -18.91 -6.00
CA PRO A 37 16.98 -20.24 -5.40
C PRO A 37 15.66 -21.00 -5.21
N TYR A 38 14.53 -20.31 -5.27
CA TYR A 38 13.21 -20.88 -5.04
C TYR A 38 12.41 -21.10 -6.32
N GLU A 39 12.93 -20.69 -7.49
CA GLU A 39 12.21 -20.81 -8.75
C GLU A 39 11.80 -22.28 -9.02
N GLY A 40 10.50 -22.51 -9.16
CA GLY A 40 9.92 -23.84 -9.36
C GLY A 40 9.88 -24.77 -8.14
N LYS A 41 10.43 -24.35 -6.97
CA LYS A 41 10.41 -25.15 -5.75
C LYS A 41 9.14 -24.99 -4.94
N TYR A 42 8.58 -23.80 -4.95
CA TYR A 42 7.41 -23.46 -4.16
C TYR A 42 6.36 -22.79 -5.05
N LYS A 43 5.10 -22.90 -4.65
CA LYS A 43 4.03 -22.12 -5.24
C LYS A 43 4.17 -20.65 -4.78
N ASN A 44 3.76 -19.72 -5.65
CA ASN A 44 3.76 -18.32 -5.29
C ASN A 44 2.82 -18.09 -4.10
N ILE A 45 3.38 -17.64 -2.99
CA ILE A 45 2.70 -17.55 -1.71
C ILE A 45 1.52 -16.55 -1.75
N PHE A 46 1.64 -15.46 -2.52
CA PHE A 46 0.57 -14.48 -2.67
C PHE A 46 -0.59 -15.04 -3.49
N VAL A 47 -0.29 -15.72 -4.59
CA VAL A 47 -1.31 -16.37 -5.44
C VAL A 47 -2.06 -17.45 -4.68
N GLU A 48 -1.37 -18.25 -3.87
CA GLU A 48 -2.03 -19.27 -3.05
C GLU A 48 -2.84 -18.64 -1.90
N HIS A 49 -2.39 -17.52 -1.32
CA HIS A 49 -3.13 -16.79 -0.30
C HIS A 49 -4.43 -16.21 -0.84
N GLU A 50 -4.40 -15.59 -2.04
CA GLU A 50 -5.59 -15.11 -2.72
C GLU A 50 -6.56 -16.25 -3.05
N LYS A 51 -6.09 -17.39 -3.60
CA LYS A 51 -6.92 -18.57 -3.87
C LYS A 51 -7.58 -19.14 -2.61
N ASN A 52 -6.98 -18.94 -1.45
CA ASN A 52 -7.53 -19.30 -0.15
C ASN A 52 -8.33 -18.15 0.50
N HIS A 53 -8.82 -17.20 -0.29
CA HIS A 53 -9.64 -16.08 0.19
C HIS A 53 -8.93 -15.25 1.27
N PHE A 54 -7.63 -15.04 1.14
CA PHE A 54 -6.79 -14.32 2.10
C PHE A 54 -6.96 -14.80 3.56
N THR A 55 -7.33 -16.05 3.76
CA THR A 55 -7.55 -16.60 5.11
C THR A 55 -6.25 -16.98 5.80
N GLY A 56 -6.14 -16.59 7.06
CA GLY A 56 -4.97 -16.84 7.90
C GLY A 56 -3.77 -15.93 7.56
N PRO A 57 -2.63 -16.14 8.23
CA PRO A 57 -1.43 -15.36 7.99
C PRO A 57 -0.82 -15.70 6.63
N LEU A 58 -0.20 -14.69 5.99
CA LEU A 58 0.49 -14.84 4.71
C LEU A 58 1.64 -15.86 4.78
N ILE A 59 2.36 -15.90 5.90
CA ILE A 59 3.33 -16.95 6.24
C ILE A 59 2.95 -17.58 7.57
N LYS A 60 3.16 -18.90 7.68
CA LYS A 60 2.85 -19.66 8.91
C LYS A 60 4.08 -19.89 9.78
N ASN A 61 5.24 -19.94 9.17
CA ASN A 61 6.51 -20.24 9.84
C ASN A 61 7.57 -19.22 9.42
N VAL A 62 8.53 -18.98 10.30
CA VAL A 62 9.67 -18.07 9.99
C VAL A 62 10.52 -18.60 8.83
N GLU A 63 10.57 -19.93 8.66
CA GLU A 63 11.26 -20.60 7.55
C GLU A 63 10.67 -20.24 6.18
N ASP A 64 9.42 -19.79 6.12
CA ASP A 64 8.76 -19.36 4.88
C ASP A 64 9.14 -17.93 4.47
N LEU A 65 9.77 -17.15 5.35
CA LEU A 65 10.14 -15.76 5.11
C LEU A 65 11.02 -15.55 3.86
N PRO A 66 12.04 -16.35 3.58
CA PRO A 66 12.82 -16.23 2.35
C PRO A 66 11.98 -16.42 1.09
N VAL A 67 10.99 -17.32 1.13
CA VAL A 67 10.06 -17.57 0.00
C VAL A 67 9.15 -16.36 -0.21
N LEU A 68 8.62 -15.79 0.87
CA LEU A 68 7.81 -14.57 0.82
C LEU A 68 8.59 -13.42 0.19
N ILE A 69 9.80 -13.16 0.66
CA ILE A 69 10.66 -12.07 0.15
C ILE A 69 10.97 -12.28 -1.33
N GLU A 70 11.35 -13.48 -1.73
CA GLU A 70 11.69 -13.80 -3.10
C GLU A 70 10.49 -13.56 -4.04
N TYR A 71 9.31 -14.06 -3.70
CA TYR A 71 8.10 -13.84 -4.52
C TYR A 71 7.63 -12.39 -4.49
N SER A 72 7.78 -11.67 -3.38
CA SER A 72 7.50 -10.23 -3.33
C SER A 72 8.29 -9.46 -4.39
N GLN A 73 9.59 -9.72 -4.45
CA GLN A 73 10.47 -9.06 -5.42
C GLN A 73 10.19 -9.49 -6.86
N GLN A 74 9.92 -10.77 -7.10
CA GLN A 74 9.59 -11.27 -8.44
C GLN A 74 8.33 -10.65 -9.02
N MET A 75 7.31 -10.45 -8.21
CA MET A 75 6.07 -9.84 -8.66
C MET A 75 6.29 -8.38 -9.11
N CYS A 76 7.17 -7.63 -8.42
CA CYS A 76 7.57 -6.31 -8.87
C CYS A 76 8.27 -6.32 -10.24
N TRP A 77 9.00 -7.36 -10.60
CA TRP A 77 9.71 -7.42 -11.87
C TRP A 77 8.79 -7.51 -13.09
N ALA A 78 7.59 -8.02 -12.92
CA ALA A 78 6.54 -8.07 -13.94
C ALA A 78 5.51 -6.94 -13.81
N ASN A 79 5.66 -6.06 -12.82
CA ASN A 79 4.68 -5.02 -12.51
C ASN A 79 4.85 -3.81 -13.43
N THR A 80 4.44 -4.00 -14.68
CA THR A 80 4.46 -2.99 -15.74
C THR A 80 3.09 -2.35 -15.91
N LEU A 81 3.05 -1.20 -16.57
CA LEU A 81 1.82 -0.48 -16.87
C LEU A 81 0.82 -1.33 -17.69
N GLU A 82 1.32 -2.18 -18.60
CA GLU A 82 0.50 -3.11 -19.37
C GLU A 82 -0.21 -4.11 -18.44
N ASN A 83 0.51 -4.70 -17.48
CA ASN A 83 -0.06 -5.66 -16.54
C ASN A 83 -1.03 -4.98 -15.56
N VAL A 84 -0.73 -3.76 -15.13
CA VAL A 84 -1.65 -2.93 -14.32
C VAL A 84 -2.94 -2.67 -15.09
N GLY A 85 -2.86 -2.15 -16.32
CA GLY A 85 -4.06 -1.89 -17.15
C GLY A 85 -4.94 -3.13 -17.34
N LYS A 86 -4.31 -4.28 -17.58
CA LYS A 86 -5.02 -5.56 -17.70
C LYS A 86 -5.73 -5.96 -16.40
N ASN A 87 -5.07 -5.81 -15.25
CA ASN A 87 -5.67 -6.12 -13.95
C ASN A 87 -6.86 -5.20 -13.65
N LEU A 88 -6.75 -3.90 -13.96
CA LEU A 88 -7.85 -2.94 -13.84
C LEU A 88 -9.05 -3.30 -14.73
N ASP A 89 -8.80 -3.73 -15.97
CA ASP A 89 -9.86 -4.15 -16.90
C ASP A 89 -10.56 -5.41 -16.40
N GLU A 90 -9.82 -6.40 -15.89
CA GLU A 90 -10.36 -7.63 -15.33
C GLU A 90 -11.17 -7.41 -14.04
N GLY A 91 -10.81 -6.42 -13.23
CA GLY A 91 -11.51 -6.03 -12.01
C GLY A 91 -12.66 -5.05 -12.23
N GLY A 92 -12.70 -4.36 -13.38
CA GLY A 92 -13.65 -3.27 -13.63
C GLY A 92 -13.39 -2.06 -12.74
N VAL A 93 -12.11 -1.68 -12.57
CA VAL A 93 -11.67 -0.60 -11.69
C VAL A 93 -11.65 0.74 -12.43
N ASP A 94 -12.28 1.76 -11.84
CA ASP A 94 -12.34 3.10 -12.40
C ASP A 94 -11.06 3.90 -12.16
N TYR A 95 -10.47 3.79 -10.95
CA TYR A 95 -9.24 4.50 -10.57
C TYR A 95 -8.39 3.66 -9.62
N ILE A 96 -7.08 3.90 -9.64
CA ILE A 96 -6.10 3.24 -8.77
C ILE A 96 -5.06 4.23 -8.25
N CYS A 97 -4.87 4.28 -6.94
CA CYS A 97 -3.81 5.08 -6.31
C CYS A 97 -2.48 4.34 -6.42
N MET A 98 -1.52 4.91 -7.14
CA MET A 98 -0.19 4.34 -7.33
C MET A 98 0.84 4.98 -6.41
N PHE A 99 1.48 4.14 -5.60
CA PHE A 99 2.39 4.55 -4.55
C PHE A 99 3.85 4.29 -4.92
N PRO A 100 4.65 5.36 -5.06
CA PRO A 100 6.10 5.21 -5.09
C PRO A 100 6.64 4.96 -3.68
N VAL A 101 7.84 4.35 -3.62
CA VAL A 101 8.62 4.20 -2.39
C VAL A 101 10.06 4.64 -2.66
N MET A 102 10.38 5.88 -2.30
CA MET A 102 11.74 6.39 -2.44
C MET A 102 12.70 5.59 -1.52
N PRO A 103 13.92 5.30 -2.00
CA PRO A 103 14.53 5.75 -3.26
C PRO A 103 14.35 4.80 -4.46
N CYS A 104 13.51 3.77 -4.35
CA CYS A 104 13.44 2.72 -5.37
C CYS A 104 12.68 3.17 -6.62
N ASN A 105 11.59 3.88 -6.43
CA ASN A 105 10.83 4.55 -7.49
C ASN A 105 10.27 5.90 -6.99
N SER A 106 9.83 6.76 -7.89
CA SER A 106 9.57 8.17 -7.62
C SER A 106 8.15 8.59 -8.01
N PHE A 107 7.72 9.73 -7.46
CA PHE A 107 6.50 10.41 -7.90
C PHE A 107 6.52 10.70 -9.42
N ASP A 108 7.65 11.11 -9.97
CA ASP A 108 7.75 11.47 -11.39
C ASP A 108 7.45 10.27 -12.30
N GLU A 109 7.80 9.04 -11.87
CA GLU A 109 7.42 7.82 -12.57
C GLU A 109 5.92 7.55 -12.49
N MET A 110 5.30 7.73 -11.31
CA MET A 110 3.85 7.58 -11.15
C MET A 110 3.07 8.63 -11.95
N TYR A 111 3.56 9.87 -11.96
CA TYR A 111 2.99 10.94 -12.77
C TYR A 111 3.11 10.65 -14.27
N ALA A 112 4.28 10.22 -14.74
CA ALA A 112 4.46 9.82 -16.13
C ALA A 112 3.53 8.65 -16.52
N ALA A 113 3.36 7.66 -15.64
CA ALA A 113 2.44 6.55 -15.86
C ALA A 113 0.98 7.02 -15.97
N SER A 114 0.56 7.99 -15.14
CA SER A 114 -0.80 8.54 -15.17
C SER A 114 -1.14 9.31 -16.47
N LEU A 115 -0.13 9.81 -17.17
CA LEU A 115 -0.32 10.44 -18.49
C LEU A 115 -0.61 9.41 -19.60
N ILE A 116 -0.25 8.14 -19.38
CA ILE A 116 -0.45 7.03 -20.32
C ILE A 116 -1.73 6.24 -19.94
N GLU A 117 -1.90 5.94 -18.66
CA GLU A 117 -3.07 5.25 -18.11
C GLU A 117 -3.82 6.24 -17.18
N PRO A 118 -4.88 6.90 -17.67
CA PRO A 118 -5.58 7.98 -16.93
C PRO A 118 -6.32 7.51 -15.68
N ARG A 119 -6.48 6.20 -15.47
CA ARG A 119 -7.05 5.65 -14.22
C ARG A 119 -6.08 5.74 -13.04
N ILE A 120 -4.79 5.98 -13.28
CA ILE A 120 -3.78 6.11 -12.24
C ILE A 120 -3.88 7.46 -11.56
N ILE A 121 -3.99 7.43 -10.24
CA ILE A 121 -3.90 8.58 -9.32
C ILE A 121 -2.51 8.56 -8.69
N PRO A 122 -1.60 9.48 -9.08
CA PRO A 122 -0.23 9.45 -8.60
C PRO A 122 -0.11 9.98 -7.17
N PHE A 123 0.54 9.23 -6.30
CA PHE A 123 0.91 9.63 -4.95
C PHE A 123 2.38 10.04 -4.88
N ALA A 124 2.71 10.85 -3.88
CA ALA A 124 4.05 11.28 -3.57
C ALA A 124 4.79 10.28 -2.68
N SER A 125 6.12 10.37 -2.64
CA SER A 125 6.96 9.74 -1.63
C SER A 125 8.13 10.65 -1.27
N ALA A 126 8.46 10.73 0.03
CA ALA A 126 9.57 11.53 0.53
C ALA A 126 10.90 10.78 0.38
N ASP A 127 11.95 11.47 -0.06
CA ASP A 127 13.32 10.98 0.02
C ASP A 127 13.98 11.45 1.32
N PHE A 128 13.93 10.61 2.35
CA PHE A 128 14.48 10.92 3.67
C PHE A 128 16.02 11.00 3.72
N ARG A 129 16.72 10.70 2.62
CA ARG A 129 18.16 10.87 2.50
C ARG A 129 18.55 12.34 2.29
N LEU A 130 17.63 13.14 1.75
CA LEU A 130 17.84 14.58 1.51
C LEU A 130 17.87 15.38 2.82
N PRO A 131 18.51 16.55 2.85
CA PRO A 131 18.26 17.57 3.87
C PRO A 131 16.77 17.89 3.98
N THR A 132 16.29 18.24 5.16
CA THR A 132 14.84 18.43 5.40
C THR A 132 14.23 19.51 4.52
N ASP A 133 14.91 20.62 4.31
CA ASP A 133 14.45 21.72 3.47
C ASP A 133 14.35 21.35 1.99
N GLU A 134 15.32 20.60 1.47
CA GLU A 134 15.31 20.09 0.11
C GLU A 134 14.18 19.06 -0.09
N MET A 135 14.01 18.14 0.87
CA MET A 135 12.91 17.17 0.85
C MET A 135 11.55 17.86 0.85
N VAL A 136 11.35 18.85 1.73
CA VAL A 136 10.10 19.63 1.81
C VAL A 136 9.84 20.38 0.50
N ALA A 137 10.86 21.03 -0.07
CA ALA A 137 10.73 21.73 -1.35
C ALA A 137 10.33 20.76 -2.48
N ASP A 138 10.90 19.55 -2.52
CA ASP A 138 10.53 18.53 -3.50
C ASP A 138 9.08 18.03 -3.29
N LEU A 139 8.64 17.81 -2.05
CA LEU A 139 7.26 17.42 -1.75
C LEU A 139 6.24 18.49 -2.17
N VAL A 140 6.55 19.76 -1.95
CA VAL A 140 5.72 20.88 -2.45
C VAL A 140 5.68 20.88 -3.98
N ARG A 141 6.81 20.61 -4.67
CA ARG A 141 6.85 20.42 -6.12
C ARG A 141 5.93 19.28 -6.56
N GLN A 142 5.99 18.14 -5.88
CA GLN A 142 5.17 16.96 -6.20
C GLN A 142 3.67 17.29 -6.09
N ILE A 143 3.23 18.01 -5.03
CA ILE A 143 1.85 18.48 -4.89
C ILE A 143 1.47 19.40 -6.05
N ASN A 144 2.30 20.40 -6.36
CA ASN A 144 2.04 21.35 -7.45
C ASN A 144 2.02 20.67 -8.84
N THR A 145 2.68 19.54 -8.99
CA THR A 145 2.67 18.73 -10.22
C THR A 145 1.42 17.82 -10.30
N GLY A 146 0.76 17.54 -9.16
CA GLY A 146 -0.50 16.81 -9.16
C GLY A 146 -0.56 15.59 -8.25
N ALA A 147 0.38 15.44 -7.30
CA ALA A 147 0.29 14.38 -6.29
C ALA A 147 -1.01 14.49 -5.48
N LYS A 148 -1.69 13.38 -5.27
CA LYS A 148 -3.00 13.30 -4.60
C LYS A 148 -2.93 12.77 -3.17
N GLY A 149 -1.74 12.47 -2.68
CA GLY A 149 -1.49 12.03 -1.32
C GLY A 149 -0.01 11.65 -1.14
N LEU A 150 0.34 11.26 0.08
CA LEU A 150 1.70 10.85 0.45
C LEU A 150 1.71 9.37 0.84
N LYS A 151 2.63 8.59 0.27
CA LYS A 151 2.98 7.24 0.74
C LYS A 151 4.21 7.29 1.64
N LEU A 152 4.08 6.69 2.81
CA LEU A 152 5.15 6.36 3.74
C LEU A 152 5.33 4.84 3.81
N HIS A 153 6.56 4.39 3.81
CA HIS A 153 6.90 2.98 4.03
C HIS A 153 8.08 2.87 5.00
N PRO A 154 7.84 2.96 6.31
CA PRO A 154 8.89 3.12 7.31
C PRO A 154 9.98 2.04 7.22
N VAL A 155 9.61 0.80 6.91
CA VAL A 155 10.57 -0.31 6.80
C VAL A 155 11.45 -0.16 5.54
N LEU A 156 10.86 0.04 4.34
CA LEU A 156 11.64 0.16 3.10
C LEU A 156 12.41 1.48 3.01
N GLN A 157 11.89 2.54 3.61
CA GLN A 157 12.55 3.84 3.70
C GLN A 157 13.52 3.94 4.89
N MET A 158 13.62 2.90 5.72
CA MET A 158 14.50 2.81 6.88
C MET A 158 14.34 4.02 7.83
N THR A 159 13.10 4.50 7.98
CA THR A 159 12.81 5.75 8.71
C THR A 159 11.56 5.57 9.55
N SER A 160 11.69 5.73 10.87
CA SER A 160 10.56 5.62 11.79
C SER A 160 9.48 6.67 11.50
N LEU A 161 8.20 6.34 11.69
CA LEU A 161 7.09 7.31 11.62
C LEU A 161 7.22 8.47 12.60
N LEU A 162 8.05 8.33 13.64
CA LEU A 162 8.29 9.37 14.64
C LEU A 162 9.53 10.23 14.33
N ASP A 163 10.19 10.01 13.20
CA ASP A 163 11.34 10.82 12.77
C ASP A 163 10.90 12.26 12.44
N PRO A 164 11.68 13.29 12.83
CA PRO A 164 11.35 14.68 12.51
C PRO A 164 11.19 14.97 11.01
N LYS A 165 11.87 14.25 10.13
CA LYS A 165 11.68 14.37 8.67
C LYS A 165 10.32 13.86 8.23
N VAL A 166 9.83 12.77 8.83
CA VAL A 166 8.48 12.26 8.58
C VAL A 166 7.44 13.26 9.07
N GLU A 167 7.65 13.89 10.24
CA GLU A 167 6.79 14.99 10.70
C GLU A 167 6.74 16.14 9.70
N ALA A 168 7.88 16.58 9.16
CA ALA A 168 7.94 17.65 8.17
C ALA A 168 7.18 17.27 6.88
N ALA A 169 7.38 16.06 6.36
CA ALA A 169 6.65 15.54 5.20
C ALA A 169 5.14 15.46 5.44
N THR A 170 4.73 14.99 6.62
CA THR A 170 3.33 14.89 7.05
C THR A 170 2.65 16.25 7.05
N LYS A 171 3.30 17.28 7.59
CA LYS A 171 2.74 18.64 7.62
C LYS A 171 2.50 19.19 6.22
N VAL A 172 3.40 18.97 5.28
CA VAL A 172 3.25 19.42 3.88
C VAL A 172 1.95 18.90 3.26
N PHE A 173 1.66 17.60 3.44
CA PHE A 173 0.47 16.99 2.85
C PHE A 173 -0.79 17.24 3.70
N GLY A 174 -0.68 17.18 5.02
CA GLY A 174 -1.80 17.44 5.93
C GLY A 174 -2.34 18.87 5.82
N GLU A 175 -1.47 19.88 5.75
CA GLU A 175 -1.84 21.27 5.55
C GLU A 175 -2.45 21.52 4.16
N ALA A 176 -2.09 20.72 3.16
CA ALA A 176 -2.72 20.70 1.84
C ALA A 176 -4.07 19.95 1.82
N GLY A 177 -4.50 19.35 2.94
CA GLY A 177 -5.72 18.55 3.03
C GLY A 177 -5.66 17.21 2.30
N LEU A 178 -4.46 16.75 1.93
CA LEU A 178 -4.25 15.52 1.17
C LEU A 178 -4.03 14.32 2.10
N PRO A 179 -4.51 13.11 1.72
CA PRO A 179 -4.37 11.91 2.53
C PRO A 179 -2.93 11.41 2.63
N ILE A 180 -2.60 10.81 3.76
CA ILE A 180 -1.30 10.23 4.04
C ILE A 180 -1.49 8.75 4.41
N ILE A 181 -0.95 7.85 3.58
CA ILE A 181 -1.01 6.42 3.85
C ILE A 181 0.37 5.90 4.24
N SER A 182 0.43 5.13 5.31
CA SER A 182 1.66 4.44 5.71
C SER A 182 1.48 2.95 5.78
N HIS A 183 2.49 2.22 5.30
CA HIS A 183 2.64 0.81 5.58
C HIS A 183 2.61 0.54 7.09
N CYS A 184 1.91 -0.51 7.50
CA CYS A 184 1.91 -1.09 8.83
C CYS A 184 2.30 -2.56 8.75
N GLY A 185 2.98 -3.04 9.77
CA GLY A 185 3.45 -4.42 9.85
C GLY A 185 4.97 -4.51 9.72
N GLY A 186 5.58 -5.21 10.68
CA GLY A 186 7.02 -5.46 10.69
C GLY A 186 7.36 -6.65 9.81
N ASN A 187 8.15 -6.45 8.75
CA ASN A 187 8.64 -7.53 7.91
C ASN A 187 10.07 -7.25 7.43
N ASN A 188 10.81 -8.31 7.12
CA ASN A 188 12.07 -8.22 6.41
C ASN A 188 11.81 -8.33 4.90
N TYR A 189 12.51 -7.52 4.11
CA TYR A 189 12.36 -7.47 2.65
C TYR A 189 13.62 -7.90 1.90
N TYR A 190 14.71 -8.18 2.63
CA TYR A 190 16.01 -8.55 2.06
C TYR A 190 16.56 -9.81 2.71
N ILE A 191 17.10 -10.71 1.88
CA ILE A 191 17.82 -11.94 2.24
C ILE A 191 19.15 -11.98 1.47
N GLU A 192 20.17 -12.63 2.03
CA GLU A 192 21.50 -12.84 1.44
C GLU A 192 22.30 -11.56 1.20
N ARG A 193 21.67 -10.49 0.75
CA ARG A 193 22.31 -9.18 0.53
C ARG A 193 21.43 -8.06 1.04
N ASP A 194 22.03 -6.92 1.29
CA ASP A 194 21.37 -5.72 1.80
C ASP A 194 20.61 -5.95 3.12
N LEU A 195 21.09 -6.90 3.95
CA LEU A 195 20.46 -7.25 5.23
C LEU A 195 20.37 -6.05 6.19
N GLU A 196 21.31 -5.11 6.06
CA GLU A 196 21.33 -3.86 6.83
C GLU A 196 20.15 -2.92 6.51
N ARG A 197 19.44 -3.19 5.41
CA ARG A 197 18.21 -2.47 5.04
C ARG A 197 16.97 -3.02 5.72
N ASN A 198 17.06 -4.15 6.41
CA ASN A 198 15.94 -4.70 7.16
C ASN A 198 15.77 -3.94 8.48
N THR A 199 14.68 -3.20 8.59
CA THR A 199 14.27 -2.45 9.79
C THR A 199 12.83 -2.77 10.17
N PRO A 200 12.49 -4.07 10.41
CA PRO A 200 11.11 -4.52 10.65
C PRO A 200 10.47 -3.83 11.86
N GLU A 201 11.25 -3.40 12.83
CA GLU A 201 10.80 -2.67 14.02
C GLU A 201 10.07 -1.37 13.66
N PHE A 202 10.40 -0.71 12.54
CA PHE A 202 9.73 0.53 12.13
C PHE A 202 8.31 0.30 11.61
N GLY A 203 7.96 -0.94 11.28
CA GLY A 203 6.60 -1.33 10.88
C GLY A 203 5.68 -1.67 12.06
N ASP A 204 6.17 -1.67 13.30
CA ASP A 204 5.37 -1.98 14.49
C ASP A 204 4.18 -1.01 14.61
N VAL A 205 3.00 -1.57 14.78
CA VAL A 205 1.73 -0.83 14.86
C VAL A 205 1.70 0.25 15.94
N LYS A 206 2.52 0.14 16.99
CA LYS A 206 2.68 1.17 18.02
C LYS A 206 3.12 2.52 17.44
N TYR A 207 4.03 2.51 16.46
CA TYR A 207 4.49 3.75 15.82
C TYR A 207 3.39 4.40 14.97
N MET A 208 2.54 3.59 14.32
CA MET A 208 1.36 4.11 13.62
C MET A 208 0.37 4.75 14.59
N ILE A 209 0.13 4.13 15.76
CA ILE A 209 -0.76 4.68 16.79
C ILE A 209 -0.22 6.01 17.32
N GLU A 210 1.07 6.09 17.66
CA GLU A 210 1.69 7.33 18.14
C GLU A 210 1.67 8.42 17.07
N TYR A 211 1.97 8.05 15.82
CA TYR A 211 1.93 8.93 14.67
C TYR A 211 0.54 9.50 14.43
N ALA A 212 -0.50 8.67 14.41
CA ALA A 212 -1.87 9.11 14.23
C ALA A 212 -2.35 10.05 15.35
N LYS A 213 -1.97 9.76 16.61
CA LYS A 213 -2.28 10.63 17.75
C LYS A 213 -1.57 11.99 17.70
N LYS A 214 -0.41 12.05 17.05
CA LYS A 214 0.34 13.30 16.88
C LYS A 214 -0.31 14.24 15.86
N PHE A 215 -1.07 13.69 14.90
CA PHE A 215 -1.69 14.44 13.80
C PHE A 215 -3.19 14.11 13.68
N PRO A 216 -3.99 14.35 14.73
CA PRO A 216 -5.39 13.94 14.75
C PRO A 216 -6.28 14.71 13.75
N GLU A 217 -5.80 15.86 13.25
CA GLU A 217 -6.48 16.69 12.26
C GLU A 217 -6.27 16.27 10.82
N TYR A 218 -5.26 15.42 10.53
CA TYR A 218 -4.94 15.01 9.17
C TYR A 218 -5.53 13.64 8.84
N ASN A 219 -5.85 13.41 7.57
CA ASN A 219 -6.36 12.12 7.08
C ASN A 219 -5.21 11.13 6.99
N ILE A 220 -5.12 10.23 7.96
CA ILE A 220 -4.06 9.21 8.07
C ILE A 220 -4.66 7.83 7.83
N ILE A 221 -4.03 7.04 6.97
CA ILE A 221 -4.44 5.69 6.63
C ILE A 221 -3.37 4.71 7.11
N GLY A 222 -3.75 3.79 8.00
CA GLY A 222 -2.94 2.63 8.37
C GLY A 222 -3.17 1.48 7.40
N ALA A 223 -2.21 1.26 6.51
CA ALA A 223 -2.30 0.19 5.52
C ALA A 223 -2.43 -1.19 6.16
N HIS A 224 -3.04 -2.12 5.43
CA HIS A 224 -3.25 -3.51 5.86
C HIS A 224 -4.08 -3.64 7.15
N GLY A 225 -4.78 -2.57 7.59
CA GLY A 225 -5.51 -2.59 8.85
C GLY A 225 -4.64 -2.90 10.08
N GLY A 226 -3.34 -2.56 10.04
CA GLY A 226 -2.38 -2.72 11.14
C GLY A 226 -1.25 -3.70 10.91
N GLY A 227 -1.34 -4.60 9.93
CA GLY A 227 -0.31 -5.58 9.61
C GLY A 227 -0.89 -6.96 9.28
N LEU A 228 -0.03 -7.91 8.90
CA LEU A 228 -0.42 -9.21 8.36
C LEU A 228 0.01 -10.40 9.25
N MET A 229 0.59 -10.13 10.42
CA MET A 229 1.09 -11.18 11.32
C MET A 229 0.06 -11.69 12.31
N GLY A 230 -1.08 -10.97 12.47
CA GLY A 230 -2.20 -11.32 13.33
C GLY A 230 -2.22 -10.54 14.67
N GLY A 231 -3.44 -10.15 15.10
CA GLY A 231 -3.66 -9.38 16.33
C GLY A 231 -3.41 -7.88 16.25
N GLU A 232 -2.79 -7.41 15.20
CA GLU A 232 -2.41 -6.00 15.03
C GLU A 232 -3.60 -5.10 14.74
N MET A 233 -4.64 -5.64 14.10
CA MET A 233 -5.88 -4.92 13.78
C MET A 233 -6.59 -4.41 15.03
N GLU A 234 -6.73 -5.25 16.03
CA GLU A 234 -7.37 -4.90 17.30
C GLU A 234 -6.54 -3.91 18.10
N ILE A 235 -5.22 -4.08 18.11
CA ILE A 235 -4.28 -3.16 18.77
C ILE A 235 -4.38 -1.78 18.12
N LEU A 236 -4.38 -1.73 16.77
CA LEU A 236 -4.51 -0.49 16.02
C LEU A 236 -5.85 0.19 16.29
N ALA A 237 -6.95 -0.56 16.26
CA ALA A 237 -8.29 -0.04 16.49
C ALA A 237 -8.44 0.56 17.90
N GLU A 238 -7.98 -0.13 18.94
CA GLU A 238 -8.01 0.40 20.30
C GLU A 238 -7.08 1.60 20.45
N GLY A 239 -5.89 1.55 19.84
CA GLY A 239 -4.90 2.63 19.92
C GLY A 239 -5.31 3.91 19.22
N THR A 240 -6.14 3.82 18.16
CA THR A 240 -6.63 4.96 17.37
C THR A 240 -8.08 5.32 17.66
N LYS A 241 -8.66 4.71 18.68
CA LYS A 241 -10.03 4.97 19.11
C LYS A 241 -10.28 6.46 19.39
N GLY A 242 -11.33 7.00 18.79
CA GLY A 242 -11.69 8.40 18.93
C GLY A 242 -10.96 9.35 17.96
N LEU A 243 -10.11 8.86 17.08
CA LEU A 243 -9.52 9.65 16.00
C LEU A 243 -10.45 9.59 14.77
N PRO A 244 -11.18 10.69 14.45
CA PRO A 244 -12.18 10.64 13.38
C PRO A 244 -11.57 10.56 11.98
N ASN A 245 -10.33 11.01 11.83
CA ASN A 245 -9.61 11.10 10.56
C ASN A 245 -8.59 9.96 10.38
N PHE A 246 -8.75 8.86 11.13
CA PHE A 246 -7.93 7.65 10.95
C PHE A 246 -8.71 6.61 10.15
N TYR A 247 -8.09 6.11 9.09
CA TYR A 247 -8.63 5.15 8.13
C TYR A 247 -7.76 3.91 8.04
N VAL A 248 -8.31 2.83 7.47
CA VAL A 248 -7.59 1.58 7.17
C VAL A 248 -7.98 1.08 5.79
N ASP A 249 -7.17 0.19 5.21
CA ASP A 249 -7.51 -0.45 3.95
C ASP A 249 -7.73 -1.98 4.08
N THR A 250 -8.28 -2.58 3.02
CA THR A 250 -8.66 -3.99 2.97
C THR A 250 -7.59 -4.90 2.37
N THR A 251 -6.37 -4.43 2.18
CA THR A 251 -5.31 -5.21 1.53
C THR A 251 -5.06 -6.54 2.24
N PHE A 252 -5.02 -7.64 1.48
CA PHE A 252 -4.84 -9.03 1.94
C PHE A 252 -5.84 -9.49 3.01
N ARG A 253 -7.05 -8.93 3.01
CA ARG A 253 -8.08 -9.28 3.99
C ARG A 253 -9.15 -10.17 3.40
N SER A 254 -9.47 -11.25 4.13
CA SER A 254 -10.64 -12.07 3.86
C SER A 254 -11.94 -11.31 4.11
N ALA A 255 -13.04 -11.79 3.57
CA ALA A 255 -14.37 -11.23 3.84
C ALA A 255 -14.69 -11.14 5.34
N SER A 256 -14.25 -12.11 6.14
CA SER A 256 -14.41 -12.07 7.59
C SER A 256 -13.58 -10.97 8.25
N ASP A 257 -12.34 -10.76 7.80
CA ASP A 257 -11.48 -9.69 8.31
C ASP A 257 -12.00 -8.31 7.91
N ILE A 258 -12.53 -8.17 6.68
CA ILE A 258 -13.16 -6.92 6.23
C ILE A 258 -14.38 -6.57 7.08
N LYS A 259 -15.23 -7.55 7.41
CA LYS A 259 -16.34 -7.34 8.37
C LYS A 259 -15.82 -6.83 9.71
N LYS A 260 -14.74 -7.42 10.20
CA LYS A 260 -14.11 -7.01 11.45
C LYS A 260 -13.51 -5.60 11.37
N LEU A 261 -12.87 -5.22 10.26
CA LEU A 261 -12.42 -3.84 10.03
C LEU A 261 -13.58 -2.84 10.10
N ILE A 262 -14.71 -3.18 9.46
CA ILE A 262 -15.92 -2.34 9.50
C ILE A 262 -16.47 -2.21 10.94
N GLU A 263 -16.48 -3.29 11.70
CA GLU A 263 -16.92 -3.27 13.12
C GLU A 263 -15.99 -2.41 13.99
N LEU A 264 -14.68 -2.51 13.79
CA LEU A 264 -13.68 -1.86 14.62
C LEU A 264 -13.51 -0.36 14.26
N PHE A 265 -13.49 -0.03 12.99
CA PHE A 265 -13.18 1.33 12.53
C PHE A 265 -14.42 2.10 12.04
N GLY A 266 -15.51 1.40 11.72
CA GLY A 266 -16.72 1.98 11.13
C GLY A 266 -16.67 2.03 9.60
N GLU A 267 -17.83 1.90 8.95
CA GLU A 267 -17.99 1.77 7.50
C GLU A 267 -17.44 2.95 6.69
N ASP A 268 -17.39 4.16 7.27
CA ASP A 268 -16.91 5.38 6.61
C ASP A 268 -15.38 5.53 6.63
N ARG A 269 -14.64 4.60 7.28
CA ARG A 269 -13.19 4.67 7.48
C ARG A 269 -12.43 3.46 6.95
N VAL A 270 -13.12 2.56 6.26
CA VAL A 270 -12.52 1.42 5.57
C VAL A 270 -12.43 1.74 4.07
N LEU A 271 -11.25 1.60 3.49
CA LEU A 271 -10.95 1.84 2.09
C LEU A 271 -10.66 0.53 1.40
N TYR A 272 -11.13 0.37 0.17
CA TYR A 272 -10.70 -0.73 -0.67
C TYR A 272 -9.25 -0.53 -1.12
N GLY A 273 -8.44 -1.58 -1.04
CA GLY A 273 -7.07 -1.62 -1.53
C GLY A 273 -6.63 -3.04 -1.82
N THR A 274 -5.75 -3.22 -2.81
CA THR A 274 -5.22 -4.54 -3.20
C THR A 274 -3.79 -4.77 -2.73
N ASP A 275 -2.98 -3.73 -2.67
CA ASP A 275 -1.52 -3.81 -2.63
C ASP A 275 -0.96 -4.53 -3.88
N ALA A 276 -1.61 -4.29 -5.06
CA ALA A 276 -1.11 -4.81 -6.31
C ALA A 276 0.38 -4.41 -6.51
N PRO A 277 1.22 -5.35 -6.98
CA PRO A 277 0.92 -6.57 -7.74
C PRO A 277 0.70 -7.83 -6.90
N TRP A 278 0.69 -7.79 -5.57
CA TRP A 278 0.66 -8.98 -4.72
C TRP A 278 -0.73 -9.58 -4.55
N ALA A 279 -1.78 -8.81 -4.83
CA ALA A 279 -3.13 -9.32 -4.98
C ALA A 279 -3.76 -8.78 -6.29
N THR A 280 -4.83 -9.45 -6.76
CA THR A 280 -5.55 -9.01 -7.96
C THR A 280 -6.78 -8.20 -7.58
N GLU A 281 -7.17 -7.28 -8.48
CA GLU A 281 -8.39 -6.50 -8.33
C GLU A 281 -9.62 -7.42 -8.20
N LYS A 282 -9.71 -8.41 -9.10
CA LYS A 282 -10.83 -9.33 -9.13
C LYS A 282 -10.98 -10.13 -7.83
N GLY A 283 -9.88 -10.64 -7.28
CA GLY A 283 -9.89 -11.42 -6.04
C GLY A 283 -10.28 -10.54 -4.85
N SER A 284 -9.65 -9.39 -4.72
CA SER A 284 -9.88 -8.48 -3.59
C SER A 284 -11.28 -7.85 -3.59
N ILE A 285 -11.83 -7.49 -4.76
CA ILE A 285 -13.23 -7.02 -4.89
C ILE A 285 -14.21 -8.10 -4.44
N ALA A 286 -13.96 -9.37 -4.79
CA ALA A 286 -14.84 -10.46 -4.39
C ALA A 286 -14.96 -10.58 -2.86
N GLU A 287 -13.88 -10.38 -2.12
CA GLU A 287 -13.88 -10.40 -0.65
C GLU A 287 -14.70 -9.23 -0.07
N VAL A 288 -14.59 -8.03 -0.64
CA VAL A 288 -15.41 -6.88 -0.21
C VAL A 288 -16.88 -7.13 -0.46
N VAL A 289 -17.24 -7.66 -1.64
CA VAL A 289 -18.64 -7.98 -1.99
C VAL A 289 -19.22 -9.02 -1.04
N GLU A 290 -18.47 -10.07 -0.72
CA GLU A 290 -18.86 -11.08 0.24
C GLU A 290 -19.01 -10.49 1.66
N ALA A 291 -18.07 -9.64 2.07
CA ALA A 291 -18.12 -8.95 3.37
C ALA A 291 -19.38 -8.08 3.50
N CYS A 292 -19.77 -7.39 2.44
CA CYS A 292 -20.94 -6.51 2.43
C CYS A 292 -22.28 -7.28 2.42
N GLY A 293 -22.28 -8.58 2.09
CA GLY A 293 -23.44 -9.46 2.25
C GLY A 293 -24.70 -9.01 1.48
N GLY A 294 -24.53 -8.35 0.33
CA GLY A 294 -25.62 -7.83 -0.50
C GLY A 294 -26.07 -6.41 -0.12
N ASN A 295 -25.41 -5.74 0.82
CA ASN A 295 -25.67 -4.33 1.14
C ASN A 295 -24.93 -3.44 0.12
N ALA A 296 -25.65 -3.00 -0.92
CA ALA A 296 -25.09 -2.20 -2.01
C ALA A 296 -24.57 -0.82 -1.59
N GLU A 297 -25.14 -0.23 -0.53
CA GLU A 297 -24.69 1.07 0.00
C GLU A 297 -23.34 0.90 0.70
N LEU A 298 -23.20 -0.14 1.53
CA LEU A 298 -21.93 -0.46 2.18
C LEU A 298 -20.85 -0.84 1.16
N GLU A 299 -21.21 -1.59 0.11
CA GLU A 299 -20.31 -1.93 -0.98
C GLU A 299 -19.79 -0.68 -1.70
N ASP A 300 -20.68 0.27 -2.07
CA ASP A 300 -20.28 1.55 -2.70
C ASP A 300 -19.40 2.39 -1.75
N LYS A 301 -19.68 2.39 -0.46
CA LYS A 301 -18.85 3.11 0.53
C LYS A 301 -17.42 2.61 0.52
N ILE A 302 -17.22 1.30 0.62
CA ILE A 302 -15.89 0.69 0.78
C ILE A 302 -15.13 0.72 -0.55
N LEU A 303 -15.80 0.37 -1.67
CA LEU A 303 -15.16 0.28 -2.97
C LEU A 303 -14.90 1.65 -3.62
N TYR A 304 -15.67 2.69 -3.24
CA TYR A 304 -15.58 3.98 -3.94
C TYR A 304 -15.72 5.21 -3.04
N ALA A 305 -16.86 5.38 -2.34
CA ALA A 305 -17.23 6.68 -1.79
C ALA A 305 -16.26 7.20 -0.72
N ASN A 306 -15.70 6.32 0.13
CA ASN A 306 -14.73 6.70 1.14
C ASN A 306 -13.43 7.22 0.50
N ALA A 307 -12.92 6.52 -0.51
CA ALA A 307 -11.73 6.93 -1.26
C ALA A 307 -11.98 8.23 -2.04
N ALA A 308 -13.11 8.35 -2.74
CA ALA A 308 -13.48 9.53 -3.50
C ALA A 308 -13.55 10.79 -2.61
N ARG A 309 -14.09 10.64 -1.39
CA ARG A 309 -14.12 11.73 -0.39
C ARG A 309 -12.71 12.19 0.00
N LEU A 310 -11.79 11.27 0.28
CA LEU A 310 -10.40 11.59 0.65
C LEU A 310 -9.61 12.22 -0.50
N LEU A 311 -9.91 11.81 -1.74
CA LEU A 311 -9.25 12.30 -2.95
C LEU A 311 -9.91 13.58 -3.51
N HIS A 312 -10.95 14.11 -2.85
CA HIS A 312 -11.75 15.25 -3.31
C HIS A 312 -12.30 15.05 -4.73
N MET A 313 -12.70 13.83 -5.07
CA MET A 313 -13.35 13.49 -6.34
C MET A 313 -14.85 13.75 -6.24
N ALA A 314 -15.42 14.43 -7.24
CA ALA A 314 -16.84 14.78 -7.30
C ALA A 314 -17.73 13.56 -7.62
#